data_8c0c2723ca42d298e073fa2472b2496d
#
_entry.id   8c0c2723ca42d298e073fa2472b2496d
#
_cell.length_a   1.000
_cell.length_b   1.000
_cell.length_c   1.000
_cell.angle_alpha   90.00
_cell.angle_beta   90.00
_cell.angle_gamma   90.00
#
_symmetry.space_group_name_H-M   'P 1'
#
loop_
_entity.id
_entity.type
_entity.pdbx_description
1 polymer ?
#
loop_
_entity_poly.entity_id
_entity_poly.type
_entity_poly.pdbx_seq_one_letter_code
_entity_poly.pdbx_strand_id
1 'polypeptide(L)'
;MSKNAMWLTIIFVAAIFGALMGPSIGSLVGEGTMLILAPLFLIGVVGFCIWALSSNKSGKKADPAALAEARRMQAPEGKARIYVTRRGFVAALQGMNVTIGGAQGQIKSGQMLMADVDPGTYMIAVATAKAKLAKPAEIAVDVGAGGVVVIDAMIEMGALKGSVVLTRLDAAQARESVNATKLILWEVPPT
;
A
#
# COMPACT_ATOMS: atom_id res chain seq x y z
N MET A 1 -0.84 11.42 5.44
CA MET A 1 0.13 12.53 5.39
C MET A 1 -0.48 13.68 4.60
N SER A 2 -0.35 14.93 5.06
CA SER A 2 -0.73 16.09 4.25
C SER A 2 0.21 16.20 3.05
N LYS A 3 -0.24 16.86 1.95
CA LYS A 3 0.63 17.10 0.77
C LYS A 3 1.96 17.79 1.17
N ASN A 4 1.90 18.68 2.13
CA ASN A 4 3.06 19.41 2.63
C ASN A 4 4.06 18.51 3.38
N ALA A 5 3.56 17.55 4.19
CA ALA A 5 4.43 16.59 4.87
C ALA A 5 5.18 15.67 3.89
N MET A 6 4.54 15.29 2.79
CA MET A 6 5.18 14.50 1.74
C MET A 6 6.32 15.27 1.06
N TRP A 7 6.10 16.55 0.72
CA TRP A 7 7.13 17.41 0.12
C TRP A 7 8.30 17.63 1.07
N LEU A 8 8.03 17.88 2.35
CA LEU A 8 9.07 18.05 3.37
C LEU A 8 9.92 16.77 3.52
N THR A 9 9.30 15.59 3.48
CA THR A 9 10.05 14.32 3.55
C THR A 9 10.95 14.14 2.33
N ILE A 10 10.48 14.44 1.12
CA ILE A 10 11.28 14.35 -0.11
C ILE A 10 12.47 15.31 -0.06
N ILE A 11 12.23 16.57 0.35
CA ILE A 11 13.29 17.58 0.48
C ILE A 11 14.31 17.16 1.53
N PHE A 12 13.87 16.63 2.67
CA PHE A 12 14.74 16.20 3.76
C PHE A 12 15.62 15.02 3.37
N VAL A 13 15.05 14.01 2.69
CA VAL A 13 15.80 12.85 2.18
C VAL A 13 16.81 13.30 1.12
N ALA A 14 16.44 14.17 0.20
CA ALA A 14 17.33 14.70 -0.82
C ALA A 14 18.49 15.54 -0.20
N ALA A 15 18.20 16.32 0.83
CA ALA A 15 19.20 17.11 1.55
C ALA A 15 20.21 16.21 2.30
N ILE A 16 19.73 15.18 3.00
CA ILE A 16 20.62 14.20 3.67
C ILE A 16 21.50 13.48 2.66
N PHE A 17 20.94 13.03 1.54
CA PHE A 17 21.70 12.34 0.52
C PHE A 17 22.77 13.25 -0.12
N GLY A 18 22.40 14.52 -0.39
CA GLY A 18 23.33 15.53 -0.88
C GLY A 18 24.45 15.85 0.12
N ALA A 19 24.14 15.95 1.41
CA ALA A 19 25.12 16.23 2.45
C ALA A 19 26.10 15.05 2.69
N LEU A 20 25.62 13.81 2.60
CA LEU A 20 26.45 12.63 2.79
C LEU A 20 27.33 12.29 1.58
N MET A 21 26.78 12.46 0.38
CA MET A 21 27.48 12.08 -0.86
C MET A 21 28.24 13.24 -1.50
N GLY A 22 27.83 14.49 -1.24
CA GLY A 22 28.41 15.68 -1.86
C GLY A 22 29.93 15.79 -1.71
N PRO A 23 30.50 15.70 -0.49
CA PRO A 23 31.94 15.81 -0.29
C PRO A 23 32.74 14.71 -0.99
N SER A 24 32.24 13.46 -0.96
CA SER A 24 32.91 12.31 -1.55
C SER A 24 32.92 12.34 -3.08
N ILE A 25 31.83 12.79 -3.68
CA ILE A 25 31.71 12.92 -5.15
C ILE A 25 32.44 14.20 -5.62
N GLY A 26 32.37 15.29 -4.84
CA GLY A 26 33.02 16.55 -5.17
C GLY A 26 34.54 16.43 -5.28
N SER A 27 35.17 15.64 -4.42
CA SER A 27 36.63 15.37 -4.48
C SER A 27 37.03 14.54 -5.70
N LEU A 28 36.14 13.74 -6.27
CA LEU A 28 36.41 12.88 -7.42
C LEU A 28 36.15 13.58 -8.77
N VAL A 29 35.22 14.53 -8.83
CA VAL A 29 34.67 15.05 -10.10
C VAL A 29 35.02 16.52 -10.36
N GLY A 30 35.54 17.23 -9.36
CA GLY A 30 35.86 18.66 -9.42
C GLY A 30 34.63 19.58 -9.21
N GLU A 31 34.86 20.74 -8.63
CA GLU A 31 33.79 21.65 -8.16
C GLU A 31 32.87 22.13 -9.30
N GLY A 32 33.39 22.44 -10.47
CA GLY A 32 32.61 22.92 -11.63
C GLY A 32 31.64 21.88 -12.18
N THR A 33 32.00 20.61 -12.16
CA THR A 33 31.16 19.52 -12.63
C THR A 33 30.03 19.21 -11.64
N MET A 34 30.27 19.40 -10.34
CA MET A 34 29.25 19.23 -9.30
C MET A 34 28.11 20.24 -9.39
N LEU A 35 28.40 21.47 -9.80
CA LEU A 35 27.35 22.48 -10.02
C LEU A 35 26.32 22.07 -11.07
N ILE A 36 26.71 21.22 -12.02
CA ILE A 36 25.83 20.69 -13.08
C ILE A 36 25.20 19.36 -12.67
N LEU A 37 26.00 18.42 -12.11
CA LEU A 37 25.53 17.08 -11.78
C LEU A 37 24.54 17.06 -10.61
N ALA A 38 24.73 17.89 -9.58
CA ALA A 38 23.83 17.91 -8.43
C ALA A 38 22.38 18.29 -8.78
N PRO A 39 22.11 19.37 -9.55
CA PRO A 39 20.74 19.65 -9.96
C PRO A 39 20.17 18.61 -10.92
N LEU A 40 20.95 18.04 -11.82
CA LEU A 40 20.50 16.96 -12.71
C LEU A 40 20.11 15.71 -11.92
N PHE A 41 20.91 15.32 -10.94
CA PHE A 41 20.58 14.21 -10.05
C PHE A 41 19.28 14.48 -9.25
N LEU A 42 19.13 15.69 -8.71
CA LEU A 42 17.92 16.09 -7.97
C LEU A 42 16.69 16.01 -8.88
N ILE A 43 16.78 16.53 -10.10
CA ILE A 43 15.68 16.45 -11.09
C ILE A 43 15.35 14.98 -11.39
N GLY A 44 16.37 14.14 -11.56
CA GLY A 44 16.20 12.70 -11.78
C GLY A 44 15.48 12.00 -10.62
N VAL A 45 15.88 12.28 -9.38
CA VAL A 45 15.23 11.72 -8.16
C VAL A 45 13.78 12.21 -8.04
N VAL A 46 13.53 13.50 -8.23
CA VAL A 46 12.17 14.06 -8.19
C VAL A 46 11.30 13.45 -9.30
N GLY A 47 11.82 13.38 -10.52
CA GLY A 47 11.14 12.74 -11.66
C GLY A 47 10.81 11.27 -11.40
N PHE A 48 11.75 10.52 -10.84
CA PHE A 48 11.55 9.13 -10.43
C PHE A 48 10.45 9.01 -9.35
N CYS A 49 10.48 9.87 -8.32
CA CYS A 49 9.45 9.86 -7.27
C CYS A 49 8.06 10.17 -7.86
N ILE A 50 7.95 11.18 -8.73
CA ILE A 50 6.68 11.51 -9.41
C ILE A 50 6.22 10.32 -10.25
N TRP A 51 7.09 9.73 -11.03
CA TRP A 51 6.77 8.57 -11.85
C TRP A 51 6.33 7.37 -10.99
N ALA A 52 7.06 7.03 -9.93
CA ALA A 52 6.75 5.91 -9.04
C ALA A 52 5.40 6.06 -8.34
N LEU A 53 5.01 7.30 -7.99
CA LEU A 53 3.78 7.59 -7.28
C LEU A 53 2.61 7.99 -8.19
N SER A 54 2.83 8.15 -9.51
CA SER A 54 1.81 8.64 -10.44
C SER A 54 0.58 7.71 -10.58
N SER A 55 0.73 6.43 -10.27
CA SER A 55 -0.37 5.45 -10.31
C SER A 55 -1.10 5.30 -8.96
N ASN A 56 -0.69 6.07 -7.94
CA ASN A 56 -1.35 6.05 -6.65
C ASN A 56 -2.65 6.85 -6.70
N LYS A 57 -3.75 6.17 -6.50
CA LYS A 57 -5.04 6.81 -6.30
C LYS A 57 -5.25 7.11 -4.81
N SER A 58 -5.97 8.17 -4.50
CA SER A 58 -6.41 8.45 -3.13
C SER A 58 -7.78 7.83 -2.94
N GLY A 59 -7.84 6.65 -2.34
CA GLY A 59 -9.09 6.01 -1.98
C GLY A 59 -9.96 6.95 -1.12
N LYS A 60 -11.26 6.98 -1.39
CA LYS A 60 -12.22 7.73 -0.58
C LYS A 60 -12.33 7.03 0.79
N LYS A 61 -12.18 7.77 1.87
CA LYS A 61 -12.36 7.22 3.22
C LYS A 61 -13.82 6.87 3.44
N ALA A 62 -14.06 5.75 4.11
CA ALA A 62 -15.37 5.43 4.63
C ALA A 62 -15.76 6.40 5.75
N ASP A 63 -17.05 6.53 6.00
CA ASP A 63 -17.56 7.31 7.12
C ASP A 63 -17.22 6.64 8.48
N PRO A 64 -17.34 7.39 9.59
CA PRO A 64 -17.04 6.84 10.91
C PRO A 64 -17.95 5.68 11.32
N ALA A 65 -19.20 5.63 10.85
CA ALA A 65 -20.14 4.56 11.17
C ALA A 65 -19.73 3.26 10.47
N ALA A 66 -19.36 3.32 9.17
CA ALA A 66 -18.84 2.18 8.43
C ALA A 66 -17.51 1.67 9.02
N LEU A 67 -16.64 2.57 9.51
CA LEU A 67 -15.41 2.16 10.20
C LEU A 67 -15.72 1.47 11.55
N ALA A 68 -16.70 1.96 12.32
CA ALA A 68 -17.12 1.34 13.57
C ALA A 68 -17.72 -0.05 13.33
N GLU A 69 -18.50 -0.20 12.25
CA GLU A 69 -19.05 -1.48 11.82
C GLU A 69 -17.94 -2.46 11.40
N ALA A 70 -16.98 -2.00 10.60
CA ALA A 70 -15.84 -2.83 10.21
C ALA A 70 -15.05 -3.35 11.42
N ARG A 71 -14.89 -2.53 12.47
CA ARG A 71 -14.16 -2.91 13.70
C ARG A 71 -14.88 -3.95 14.57
N ARG A 72 -16.17 -4.15 14.40
CA ARG A 72 -16.90 -5.24 15.07
C ARG A 72 -16.44 -6.61 14.58
N MET A 73 -15.92 -6.68 13.34
CA MET A 73 -15.47 -7.93 12.71
C MET A 73 -16.56 -9.00 12.73
N GLN A 74 -17.77 -8.61 12.39
CA GLN A 74 -18.94 -9.48 12.29
C GLN A 74 -19.50 -9.38 10.89
N ALA A 75 -19.69 -10.51 10.21
CA ALA A 75 -20.34 -10.53 8.92
C ALA A 75 -21.86 -10.28 9.07
N PRO A 76 -22.51 -9.63 8.11
CA PRO A 76 -23.97 -9.55 8.08
C PRO A 76 -24.60 -10.94 8.01
N GLU A 77 -25.88 -11.06 8.39
CA GLU A 77 -26.61 -12.32 8.36
C GLU A 77 -26.62 -12.92 6.94
N GLY A 78 -26.30 -14.20 6.84
CA GLY A 78 -26.19 -14.94 5.58
C GLY A 78 -24.97 -14.59 4.72
N LYS A 79 -24.17 -13.61 5.08
CA LYS A 79 -22.96 -13.19 4.35
C LYS A 79 -21.68 -13.65 5.05
N ALA A 80 -20.58 -13.53 4.36
CA ALA A 80 -19.22 -13.61 4.89
C ALA A 80 -18.54 -12.26 4.73
N ARG A 81 -17.49 -11.99 5.49
CA ARG A 81 -16.77 -10.72 5.45
C ARG A 81 -15.27 -10.95 5.23
N ILE A 82 -14.74 -10.30 4.21
CA ILE A 82 -13.32 -10.36 3.85
C ILE A 82 -12.70 -8.98 4.04
N TYR A 83 -11.58 -8.94 4.74
CA TYR A 83 -10.75 -7.74 4.88
C TYR A 83 -9.43 -7.95 4.15
N VAL A 84 -8.97 -6.91 3.45
CA VAL A 84 -7.59 -6.81 2.99
C VAL A 84 -6.97 -5.61 3.66
N THR A 85 -5.97 -5.85 4.50
CA THR A 85 -5.26 -4.83 5.27
C THR A 85 -3.85 -4.64 4.75
N ARG A 86 -3.26 -3.50 5.02
CA ARG A 86 -1.85 -3.23 4.76
C ARG A 86 -1.25 -2.38 5.87
N ARG A 87 -0.36 -2.97 6.66
CA ARG A 87 0.31 -2.30 7.78
C ARG A 87 1.79 -2.00 7.52
N GLY A 88 2.43 -2.76 6.65
CA GLY A 88 3.87 -2.69 6.41
C GLY A 88 4.38 -1.30 6.01
N PHE A 89 5.53 -0.90 6.55
CA PHE A 89 6.19 0.37 6.22
C PHE A 89 6.94 0.30 4.88
N VAL A 90 7.40 -0.87 4.48
CA VAL A 90 8.12 -1.07 3.23
C VAL A 90 7.26 -0.62 2.06
N ALA A 91 7.80 0.26 1.23
CA ALA A 91 7.09 0.91 0.14
C ALA A 91 5.74 1.54 0.57
N ALA A 92 5.68 2.14 1.76
CA ALA A 92 4.45 2.68 2.36
C ALA A 92 3.73 3.69 1.47
N LEU A 93 4.47 4.45 0.66
CA LEU A 93 3.92 5.44 -0.28
C LEU A 93 3.34 4.80 -1.55
N GLN A 94 3.74 3.57 -1.87
CA GLN A 94 3.25 2.85 -3.05
C GLN A 94 1.86 2.28 -2.78
N GLY A 95 0.89 2.54 -3.65
CA GLY A 95 -0.44 1.92 -3.59
C GLY A 95 -0.39 0.44 -3.99
N MET A 96 -1.33 -0.34 -3.49
CA MET A 96 -1.61 -1.70 -3.93
C MET A 96 -3.03 -1.79 -4.46
N ASN A 97 -3.19 -2.30 -5.66
CA ASN A 97 -4.48 -2.64 -6.24
C ASN A 97 -4.92 -3.99 -5.69
N VAL A 98 -6.13 -4.05 -5.21
CA VAL A 98 -6.76 -5.25 -4.64
C VAL A 98 -7.96 -5.60 -5.50
N THR A 99 -8.11 -6.87 -5.85
CA THR A 99 -9.26 -7.40 -6.57
C THR A 99 -9.84 -8.60 -5.81
N ILE A 100 -11.16 -8.63 -5.61
CA ILE A 100 -11.90 -9.75 -5.00
C ILE A 100 -13.20 -9.92 -5.78
N GLY A 101 -13.43 -11.05 -6.43
CA GLY A 101 -14.71 -11.36 -7.08
C GLY A 101 -15.22 -10.27 -8.04
N GLY A 102 -14.31 -9.58 -8.75
CA GLY A 102 -14.66 -8.46 -9.63
C GLY A 102 -14.61 -7.08 -8.96
N ALA A 103 -14.71 -6.98 -7.63
CA ALA A 103 -14.48 -5.74 -6.91
C ALA A 103 -13.05 -5.26 -7.08
N GLN A 104 -12.85 -3.96 -7.20
CA GLN A 104 -11.52 -3.35 -7.35
C GLN A 104 -11.36 -2.17 -6.41
N GLY A 105 -10.20 -2.08 -5.78
CA GLY A 105 -9.83 -0.96 -4.92
C GLY A 105 -8.32 -0.82 -4.78
N GLN A 106 -7.87 0.29 -4.23
CA GLN A 106 -6.45 0.53 -3.99
C GLN A 106 -6.23 0.90 -2.53
N ILE A 107 -5.29 0.21 -1.87
CA ILE A 107 -4.89 0.48 -0.48
C ILE A 107 -3.46 0.99 -0.40
N LYS A 108 -3.19 1.81 0.61
CA LYS A 108 -1.86 2.27 1.04
C LYS A 108 -1.57 1.76 2.44
N SER A 109 -0.33 1.89 2.90
CA SER A 109 0.01 1.56 4.28
C SER A 109 -0.93 2.26 5.28
N GLY A 110 -1.40 1.53 6.28
CA GLY A 110 -2.38 1.98 7.27
C GLY A 110 -3.82 2.02 6.76
N GLN A 111 -4.14 1.33 5.66
CA GLN A 111 -5.49 1.27 5.09
C GLN A 111 -5.97 -0.17 4.95
N MET A 112 -7.29 -0.32 4.90
CA MET A 112 -7.97 -1.59 4.63
C MET A 112 -9.16 -1.40 3.68
N LEU A 113 -9.49 -2.47 2.98
CA LEU A 113 -10.76 -2.67 2.28
C LEU A 113 -11.56 -3.74 3.01
N MET A 114 -12.89 -3.63 2.98
CA MET A 114 -13.83 -4.59 3.53
C MET A 114 -14.84 -4.97 2.44
N ALA A 115 -15.09 -6.25 2.28
CA ALA A 115 -16.09 -6.80 1.36
C ALA A 115 -17.03 -7.73 2.12
N ASP A 116 -18.33 -7.48 2.02
CA ASP A 116 -19.36 -8.42 2.42
C ASP A 116 -19.77 -9.23 1.19
N VAL A 117 -19.59 -10.53 1.24
CA VAL A 117 -19.74 -11.44 0.11
C VAL A 117 -20.62 -12.62 0.48
N ASP A 118 -21.15 -13.34 -0.50
CA ASP A 118 -21.82 -14.61 -0.25
C ASP A 118 -20.83 -15.68 0.24
N PRO A 119 -21.27 -16.68 1.03
CA PRO A 119 -20.41 -17.80 1.38
C PRO A 119 -19.86 -18.49 0.12
N GLY A 120 -18.55 -18.79 0.11
CA GLY A 120 -17.91 -19.40 -1.05
C GLY A 120 -16.41 -19.22 -1.07
N THR A 121 -15.79 -19.59 -2.17
CA THR A 121 -14.35 -19.45 -2.39
C THR A 121 -14.06 -18.23 -3.27
N TYR A 122 -13.19 -17.37 -2.78
CA TYR A 122 -12.79 -16.13 -3.46
C TYR A 122 -11.30 -16.09 -3.74
N MET A 123 -10.94 -15.70 -4.96
CA MET A 123 -9.57 -15.37 -5.31
C MET A 123 -9.32 -13.90 -4.98
N ILE A 124 -8.38 -13.65 -4.09
CA ILE A 124 -7.92 -12.30 -3.74
C ILE A 124 -6.61 -12.07 -4.48
N ALA A 125 -6.59 -11.11 -5.40
CA ALA A 125 -5.40 -10.73 -6.13
C ALA A 125 -4.92 -9.35 -5.67
N VAL A 126 -3.62 -9.21 -5.42
CA VAL A 126 -3.00 -7.95 -5.02
C VAL A 126 -1.75 -7.68 -5.85
N ALA A 127 -1.69 -6.48 -6.41
CA ALA A 127 -0.55 -6.01 -7.19
C ALA A 127 -0.17 -4.60 -6.77
N THR A 128 1.10 -4.21 -6.90
CA THR A 128 1.49 -2.81 -6.73
C THR A 128 0.85 -1.94 -7.80
N ALA A 129 0.48 -0.70 -7.47
CA ALA A 129 -0.11 0.27 -8.41
C ALA A 129 0.76 0.48 -9.65
N LYS A 130 2.08 0.39 -9.51
CA LYS A 130 3.05 0.20 -10.59
C LYS A 130 3.45 -1.27 -10.66
N ALA A 131 2.80 -2.05 -11.51
CA ALA A 131 2.99 -3.50 -11.64
C ALA A 131 4.46 -3.95 -11.87
N LYS A 132 5.33 -3.04 -12.31
CA LYS A 132 6.75 -3.30 -12.54
C LYS A 132 7.59 -3.29 -11.26
N LEU A 133 7.09 -2.76 -10.14
CA LEU A 133 7.86 -2.58 -8.90
C LEU A 133 7.93 -3.83 -8.03
N ALA A 134 6.89 -4.66 -8.05
CA ALA A 134 6.88 -5.94 -7.35
C ALA A 134 6.07 -6.98 -8.12
N LYS A 135 6.37 -8.26 -7.88
CA LYS A 135 5.55 -9.36 -8.39
C LYS A 135 4.19 -9.34 -7.70
N PRO A 136 3.07 -9.51 -8.43
CA PRO A 136 1.75 -9.66 -7.82
C PRO A 136 1.65 -10.96 -7.06
N ALA A 137 0.66 -11.06 -6.16
CA ALA A 137 0.31 -12.28 -5.45
C ALA A 137 -1.19 -12.51 -5.48
N GLU A 138 -1.57 -13.77 -5.39
CA GLU A 138 -2.95 -14.22 -5.32
C GLU A 138 -3.09 -15.26 -4.21
N ILE A 139 -4.23 -15.27 -3.53
CA ILE A 139 -4.58 -16.25 -2.52
C ILE A 139 -6.05 -16.62 -2.66
N ALA A 140 -6.33 -17.92 -2.67
CA ALA A 140 -7.70 -18.42 -2.57
C ALA A 140 -8.10 -18.50 -1.09
N VAL A 141 -9.28 -17.99 -0.77
CA VAL A 141 -9.86 -18.06 0.57
C VAL A 141 -11.27 -18.63 0.51
N ASP A 142 -11.53 -19.59 1.35
CA ASP A 142 -12.86 -20.15 1.55
C ASP A 142 -13.48 -19.53 2.80
N VAL A 143 -14.71 -19.00 2.67
CA VAL A 143 -15.43 -18.32 3.74
C VAL A 143 -16.87 -18.81 3.82
N GLY A 144 -17.24 -19.36 4.97
CA GLY A 144 -18.64 -19.77 5.26
C GLY A 144 -19.51 -18.59 5.72
N ALA A 145 -20.81 -18.84 5.80
CA ALA A 145 -21.76 -17.85 6.35
C ALA A 145 -21.38 -17.44 7.78
N GLY A 146 -21.42 -16.14 8.05
CA GLY A 146 -20.94 -15.55 9.31
C GLY A 146 -19.41 -15.52 9.45
N GLY A 147 -18.68 -16.12 8.51
CA GLY A 147 -17.23 -16.20 8.54
C GLY A 147 -16.57 -14.85 8.29
N VAL A 148 -15.43 -14.62 8.96
CA VAL A 148 -14.60 -13.42 8.78
C VAL A 148 -13.17 -13.85 8.47
N VAL A 149 -12.61 -13.31 7.39
CA VAL A 149 -11.23 -13.55 6.98
C VAL A 149 -10.51 -12.21 6.82
N VAL A 150 -9.30 -12.14 7.36
CA VAL A 150 -8.42 -10.95 7.22
C VAL A 150 -7.13 -11.39 6.54
N ILE A 151 -6.81 -10.75 5.43
CA ILE A 151 -5.58 -10.93 4.67
C ILE A 151 -4.73 -9.68 4.82
N ASP A 152 -3.50 -9.84 5.30
CA ASP A 152 -2.52 -8.75 5.30
C ASP A 152 -1.69 -8.80 4.03
N ALA A 153 -1.59 -7.65 3.36
CA ALA A 153 -0.83 -7.51 2.11
C ALA A 153 0.43 -6.70 2.39
N MET A 154 1.58 -7.33 2.23
CA MET A 154 2.88 -6.70 2.44
C MET A 154 3.73 -6.74 1.16
N ILE A 155 4.75 -5.88 1.10
CA ILE A 155 5.81 -5.97 0.11
C ILE A 155 7.07 -6.47 0.83
N GLU A 156 7.58 -7.58 0.37
CA GLU A 156 8.91 -8.04 0.74
C GLU A 156 9.94 -7.56 -0.29
N MET A 157 11.06 -7.04 0.20
CA MET A 157 12.16 -6.58 -0.65
C MET A 157 13.01 -7.77 -1.06
N GLY A 158 13.04 -8.04 -2.36
CA GLY A 158 14.01 -8.96 -2.95
C GLY A 158 15.27 -8.23 -3.43
N ALA A 159 16.30 -8.97 -3.80
CA ALA A 159 17.58 -8.41 -4.25
C ALA A 159 17.45 -7.52 -5.51
N LEU A 160 16.57 -7.85 -6.42
CA LEU A 160 16.36 -7.11 -7.68
C LEU A 160 14.95 -6.54 -7.81
N LYS A 161 13.96 -7.22 -7.26
CA LYS A 161 12.54 -6.84 -7.36
C LYS A 161 11.81 -7.30 -6.12
N GLY A 162 10.93 -6.46 -5.59
CA GLY A 162 10.04 -6.86 -4.50
C GLY A 162 8.99 -7.88 -4.93
N SER A 163 8.34 -8.50 -3.98
CA SER A 163 7.16 -9.35 -4.17
C SER A 163 6.05 -8.93 -3.20
N VAL A 164 4.81 -9.02 -3.66
CA VAL A 164 3.66 -8.93 -2.77
C VAL A 164 3.52 -10.27 -2.05
N VAL A 165 3.31 -10.22 -0.75
CA VAL A 165 3.03 -11.39 0.09
C VAL A 165 1.68 -11.19 0.74
N LEU A 166 0.83 -12.22 0.65
CA LEU A 166 -0.51 -12.26 1.23
C LEU A 166 -0.52 -13.28 2.35
N THR A 167 -0.84 -12.83 3.56
CA THR A 167 -0.88 -13.69 4.74
C THR A 167 -2.26 -13.65 5.35
N ARG A 168 -2.89 -14.81 5.53
CA ARG A 168 -4.11 -14.94 6.33
C ARG A 168 -3.74 -14.78 7.79
N LEU A 169 -4.37 -13.81 8.46
CA LEU A 169 -4.11 -13.52 9.87
C LEU A 169 -4.94 -14.43 10.78
N ASP A 170 -4.38 -14.79 11.92
CA ASP A 170 -5.15 -15.40 13.01
C ASP A 170 -6.10 -14.37 13.67
N ALA A 171 -6.96 -14.81 14.57
CA ALA A 171 -8.00 -13.95 15.17
C ALA A 171 -7.42 -12.76 15.95
N ALA A 172 -6.30 -12.94 16.65
CA ALA A 172 -5.66 -11.87 17.44
C ALA A 172 -4.99 -10.84 16.52
N GLN A 173 -4.18 -11.30 15.57
CA GLN A 173 -3.52 -10.47 14.56
C GLN A 173 -4.54 -9.74 13.68
N ALA A 174 -5.63 -10.41 13.29
CA ALA A 174 -6.71 -9.84 12.50
C ALA A 174 -7.36 -8.65 13.22
N ARG A 175 -7.70 -8.80 14.50
CA ARG A 175 -8.29 -7.73 15.31
C ARG A 175 -7.34 -6.54 15.45
N GLU A 176 -6.08 -6.80 15.72
CA GLU A 176 -5.05 -5.75 15.78
C GLU A 176 -4.94 -5.00 14.46
N SER A 177 -4.88 -5.74 13.33
CA SER A 177 -4.74 -5.17 12.00
C SER A 177 -5.91 -4.29 11.61
N VAL A 178 -7.14 -4.76 11.83
CA VAL A 178 -8.36 -4.00 11.53
C VAL A 178 -8.45 -2.73 12.40
N ASN A 179 -8.09 -2.80 13.68
CA ASN A 179 -8.10 -1.64 14.58
C ASN A 179 -7.03 -0.60 14.23
N ALA A 180 -5.88 -1.03 13.74
CA ALA A 180 -4.76 -0.15 13.37
C ALA A 180 -4.94 0.53 12.00
N THR A 181 -5.89 0.08 11.17
CA THR A 181 -6.05 0.56 9.79
C THR A 181 -7.29 1.42 9.61
N LYS A 182 -7.31 2.22 8.54
CA LYS A 182 -8.42 3.09 8.13
C LYS A 182 -9.18 2.44 6.99
N LEU A 183 -10.49 2.33 7.12
CA LEU A 183 -11.35 1.81 6.07
C LEU A 183 -11.42 2.80 4.90
N ILE A 184 -11.19 2.29 3.70
CA ILE A 184 -11.43 3.02 2.45
C ILE A 184 -12.50 2.30 1.62
N LEU A 185 -13.17 3.05 0.76
CA LEU A 185 -14.20 2.51 -0.12
C LEU A 185 -13.57 1.88 -1.36
N TRP A 186 -14.24 0.86 -1.87
CA TRP A 186 -13.93 0.26 -3.15
C TRP A 186 -14.13 1.27 -4.29
N GLU A 187 -13.33 1.18 -5.34
CA GLU A 187 -13.56 1.90 -6.61
C GLU A 187 -14.69 1.23 -7.39
N VAL A 188 -14.65 -0.10 -7.45
CA VAL A 188 -15.72 -0.96 -7.93
C VAL A 188 -16.13 -1.85 -6.77
N PRO A 189 -17.34 -1.68 -6.19
CA PRO A 189 -17.77 -2.46 -5.03
C PRO A 189 -17.97 -3.94 -5.37
N PRO A 190 -17.90 -4.84 -4.39
CA PRO A 190 -18.30 -6.24 -4.56
C PRO A 190 -19.79 -6.33 -4.86
N THR A 191 -20.14 -7.22 -5.77
CA THR A 191 -21.54 -7.56 -6.15
C THR A 191 -22.07 -8.69 -5.29
#